data_d8f295766bbbe875953a13316487a621
#
_entry.id   d8f295766bbbe875953a13316487a621
#
_cell.length_a   1.000
_cell.length_b   1.000
_cell.length_c   1.000
_cell.angle_alpha   90.00
_cell.angle_beta   90.00
_cell.angle_gamma   90.00
#
_symmetry.space_group_name_H-M   'P 1'
#
loop_
_entity.id
_entity.type
_entity.pdbx_description
1 polymer ?
#
loop_
_entity_poly.entity_id
_entity_poly.type
_entity_poly.pdbx_seq_one_letter_code
_entity_poly.pdbx_strand_id
1 'polypeptide(L)'
;DEAKVQEYNSLCGTDYPLLPSDCYTLTTETVIPAGESSSADLVLTVNAQGKIQPFDSYLLPVTITSVEGAQADHIQQTVYYLLSGAEDVWAMPLADRSAWQVVEVSSEETSGEGSENGHAIHAFDGLKGTFWHTQWKGNEPQPPHHIVVDMGQEVKMLGFQYVSRDHGEAWPQEMTMETSLDGSKWESAGTYSDLPAGAKEEFRSYFPGFKQARYFRLTITAVYSGKWATAVAEINAISIIK
;
A
#
# COMPACT_ATOMS: atom_id res chain seq x y z
N ASP A 1 1.33 3.66 -29.19
CA ASP A 1 2.50 4.14 -29.93
C ASP A 1 3.77 3.85 -29.11
N GLU A 2 4.60 2.91 -29.60
CA GLU A 2 5.82 2.45 -28.93
C GLU A 2 6.89 3.57 -28.85
N ALA A 3 6.93 4.47 -29.83
CA ALA A 3 7.86 5.61 -29.78
C ALA A 3 7.57 6.55 -28.61
N LYS A 4 6.30 6.72 -28.24
CA LYS A 4 5.90 7.51 -27.08
C LYS A 4 6.24 6.82 -25.74
N VAL A 5 6.26 5.49 -25.70
CA VAL A 5 6.76 4.73 -24.53
C VAL A 5 8.26 4.96 -24.34
N GLN A 6 9.05 4.90 -25.41
CA GLN A 6 10.49 5.15 -25.37
C GLN A 6 10.81 6.59 -24.95
N GLU A 7 10.06 7.57 -25.49
CA GLU A 7 10.18 8.98 -25.11
C GLU A 7 9.93 9.17 -23.61
N TYR A 8 8.83 8.63 -23.07
CA TYR A 8 8.48 8.70 -21.66
C TYR A 8 9.56 8.05 -20.77
N ASN A 9 9.95 6.82 -21.09
CA ASN A 9 10.96 6.08 -20.33
C ASN A 9 12.30 6.83 -20.29
N SER A 10 12.69 7.43 -21.42
CA SER A 10 13.93 8.23 -21.48
C SER A 10 13.85 9.49 -20.61
N LEU A 11 12.71 10.19 -20.60
CA LEU A 11 12.51 11.41 -19.82
C LEU A 11 12.41 11.13 -18.32
N CYS A 12 11.76 10.03 -17.94
CA CYS A 12 11.47 9.68 -16.56
C CYS A 12 12.52 8.74 -15.92
N GLY A 13 13.46 8.21 -16.71
CA GLY A 13 14.44 7.24 -16.21
C GLY A 13 13.80 5.89 -15.84
N THR A 14 12.76 5.49 -16.56
CA THR A 14 12.00 4.25 -16.37
C THR A 14 12.17 3.28 -17.53
N ASP A 15 11.65 2.05 -17.41
CA ASP A 15 11.72 0.99 -18.43
C ASP A 15 10.37 0.24 -18.49
N TYR A 16 9.28 0.99 -18.59
CA TYR A 16 7.95 0.39 -18.69
C TYR A 16 7.71 -0.16 -20.09
N PRO A 17 7.24 -1.42 -20.25
CA PRO A 17 6.78 -1.93 -21.52
C PRO A 17 5.44 -1.30 -21.93
N LEU A 18 5.15 -1.32 -23.22
CA LEU A 18 3.84 -0.94 -23.75
C LEU A 18 2.77 -1.93 -23.26
N LEU A 19 1.61 -1.43 -22.82
CA LEU A 19 0.46 -2.29 -22.52
C LEU A 19 0.03 -3.07 -23.76
N PRO A 20 -0.10 -4.41 -23.70
CA PRO A 20 -0.55 -5.22 -24.83
C PRO A 20 -1.90 -4.77 -25.38
N SER A 21 -2.07 -4.77 -26.69
CA SER A 21 -3.25 -4.23 -27.37
C SER A 21 -4.55 -4.99 -27.09
N ASP A 22 -4.46 -6.24 -26.68
CA ASP A 22 -5.60 -7.07 -26.26
C ASP A 22 -6.05 -6.82 -24.82
N CYS A 23 -5.31 -5.97 -24.08
CA CYS A 23 -5.64 -5.58 -22.70
C CYS A 23 -6.60 -4.40 -22.60
N TYR A 24 -6.95 -3.75 -23.72
CA TYR A 24 -7.83 -2.57 -23.67
C TYR A 24 -8.65 -2.40 -24.94
N THR A 25 -9.72 -1.61 -24.80
CA THR A 25 -10.45 -1.03 -25.93
C THR A 25 -10.51 0.49 -25.75
N LEU A 26 -10.46 1.23 -26.85
CA LEU A 26 -10.48 2.69 -26.84
C LEU A 26 -11.46 3.19 -27.90
N THR A 27 -12.33 4.14 -27.54
CA THR A 27 -13.07 4.93 -28.52
C THR A 27 -12.08 5.87 -29.23
N THR A 28 -11.97 5.74 -30.57
CA THR A 28 -10.90 6.42 -31.32
C THR A 28 -11.32 7.72 -31.96
N GLU A 29 -12.62 8.03 -31.99
CA GLU A 29 -13.16 9.22 -32.63
C GLU A 29 -14.25 9.87 -31.80
N THR A 30 -14.30 11.19 -31.82
CA THR A 30 -15.37 11.98 -31.20
C THR A 30 -15.51 13.31 -31.96
N VAL A 31 -16.64 13.99 -31.79
CA VAL A 31 -16.92 15.28 -32.38
C VAL A 31 -17.34 16.28 -31.31
N ILE A 32 -16.84 17.51 -31.43
CA ILE A 32 -17.37 18.64 -30.65
C ILE A 32 -18.56 19.19 -31.42
N PRO A 33 -19.81 19.09 -30.92
CA PRO A 33 -20.99 19.60 -31.61
C PRO A 33 -20.90 21.11 -31.81
N ALA A 34 -21.53 21.61 -32.83
CA ALA A 34 -21.57 23.04 -33.13
C ALA A 34 -22.23 23.80 -31.96
N GLY A 35 -21.50 24.78 -31.42
CA GLY A 35 -21.93 25.59 -30.28
C GLY A 35 -21.50 25.02 -28.91
N GLU A 36 -20.93 23.83 -28.85
CA GLU A 36 -20.38 23.22 -27.63
C GLU A 36 -18.86 23.49 -27.52
N SER A 37 -18.36 23.42 -26.29
CA SER A 37 -16.92 23.60 -25.98
C SER A 37 -16.20 22.28 -25.74
N SER A 38 -16.93 21.15 -25.70
CA SER A 38 -16.37 19.81 -25.42
C SER A 38 -17.10 18.74 -26.26
N SER A 39 -16.40 17.66 -26.51
CA SER A 39 -16.95 16.44 -27.10
C SER A 39 -17.59 15.53 -26.05
N ALA A 40 -18.24 14.45 -26.49
CA ALA A 40 -18.42 13.29 -25.63
C ALA A 40 -17.09 12.67 -25.24
N ASP A 41 -17.07 11.94 -24.13
CA ASP A 41 -15.87 11.29 -23.62
C ASP A 41 -15.35 10.22 -24.58
N LEU A 42 -14.05 10.19 -24.75
CA LEU A 42 -13.36 9.05 -25.34
C LEU A 42 -13.11 8.00 -24.25
N VAL A 43 -13.79 6.88 -24.34
CA VAL A 43 -13.77 5.85 -23.31
C VAL A 43 -12.63 4.88 -23.54
N LEU A 44 -11.72 4.77 -22.54
CA LEU A 44 -10.72 3.72 -22.43
C LEU A 44 -11.23 2.67 -21.44
N THR A 45 -11.42 1.42 -21.91
CA THR A 45 -11.75 0.29 -21.04
C THR A 45 -10.58 -0.66 -20.99
N VAL A 46 -10.08 -0.94 -19.78
CA VAL A 46 -8.97 -1.87 -19.55
C VAL A 46 -9.51 -3.23 -19.07
N ASN A 47 -9.07 -4.31 -19.76
CA ASN A 47 -9.36 -5.69 -19.42
C ASN A 47 -8.07 -6.51 -19.49
N ALA A 48 -7.23 -6.34 -18.50
CA ALA A 48 -5.87 -6.88 -18.43
C ALA A 48 -5.73 -8.12 -17.52
N GLN A 49 -6.83 -8.57 -16.89
CA GLN A 49 -6.80 -9.72 -15.97
C GLN A 49 -6.29 -10.99 -16.69
N GLY A 50 -5.26 -11.61 -16.15
CA GLY A 50 -4.62 -12.80 -16.70
C GLY A 50 -3.79 -12.58 -17.97
N LYS A 51 -3.65 -11.32 -18.45
CA LYS A 51 -2.92 -10.97 -19.67
C LYS A 51 -1.61 -10.23 -19.40
N ILE A 52 -1.48 -9.62 -18.24
CA ILE A 52 -0.26 -8.94 -17.79
C ILE A 52 0.30 -9.67 -16.58
N GLN A 53 1.60 -9.51 -16.34
CA GLN A 53 2.23 -10.11 -15.19
C GLN A 53 1.84 -9.37 -13.92
N PRO A 54 1.54 -10.09 -12.83
CA PRO A 54 1.31 -9.48 -11.53
C PRO A 54 2.52 -8.65 -11.10
N PHE A 55 2.24 -7.45 -10.57
CA PHE A 55 3.24 -6.51 -10.03
C PHE A 55 4.21 -5.90 -11.06
N ASP A 56 4.01 -6.17 -12.35
CA ASP A 56 4.66 -5.42 -13.42
C ASP A 56 3.82 -4.19 -13.78
N SER A 57 4.50 -3.13 -14.22
CA SER A 57 3.87 -1.89 -14.66
C SER A 57 4.02 -1.74 -16.15
N TYR A 58 2.97 -1.27 -16.79
CA TYR A 58 2.85 -1.09 -18.25
C TYR A 58 2.43 0.33 -18.54
N LEU A 59 2.94 0.90 -19.61
CA LEU A 59 2.60 2.25 -20.05
C LEU A 59 1.69 2.20 -21.28
N LEU A 60 0.61 2.98 -21.27
CA LEU A 60 -0.26 3.17 -22.42
C LEU A 60 -0.35 4.66 -22.78
N PRO A 61 0.41 5.13 -23.80
CA PRO A 61 0.24 6.46 -24.35
C PRO A 61 -0.98 6.50 -25.28
N VAL A 62 -1.87 7.46 -25.05
CA VAL A 62 -3.01 7.77 -25.91
C VAL A 62 -2.81 9.15 -26.48
N THR A 63 -2.74 9.25 -27.81
CA THR A 63 -2.38 10.47 -28.54
C THR A 63 -3.47 10.87 -29.49
N ILE A 64 -3.82 12.16 -29.54
CA ILE A 64 -4.64 12.76 -30.57
C ILE A 64 -3.77 12.86 -31.85
N THR A 65 -4.12 12.11 -32.88
CA THR A 65 -3.33 12.03 -34.11
C THR A 65 -3.83 12.97 -35.21
N SER A 66 -5.10 13.35 -35.20
CA SER A 66 -5.69 14.27 -36.17
C SER A 66 -6.83 15.09 -35.54
N VAL A 67 -6.96 16.32 -36.03
CA VAL A 67 -8.07 17.22 -35.72
C VAL A 67 -8.55 17.84 -37.00
N GLU A 68 -9.85 17.76 -37.28
CA GLU A 68 -10.48 18.40 -38.43
C GLU A 68 -11.30 19.63 -37.99
N GLY A 69 -11.29 20.69 -38.75
CA GLY A 69 -12.10 21.90 -38.54
C GLY A 69 -11.58 22.85 -37.45
N ALA A 70 -10.45 22.54 -36.81
CA ALA A 70 -9.80 23.38 -35.80
C ALA A 70 -8.28 23.21 -35.81
N GLN A 71 -7.57 24.12 -35.15
CA GLN A 71 -6.13 24.00 -34.94
C GLN A 71 -5.86 23.25 -33.65
N ALA A 72 -5.10 22.16 -33.71
CA ALA A 72 -4.70 21.40 -32.55
C ALA A 72 -3.63 22.14 -31.73
N ASP A 73 -3.73 22.06 -30.40
CA ASP A 73 -2.64 22.42 -29.51
C ASP A 73 -1.59 21.28 -29.52
N HIS A 74 -0.36 21.60 -29.88
CA HIS A 74 0.72 20.62 -29.97
C HIS A 74 1.35 20.24 -28.63
N ILE A 75 0.98 20.93 -27.53
CA ILE A 75 1.64 20.76 -26.24
C ILE A 75 1.01 19.64 -25.40
N GLN A 76 -0.29 19.37 -25.57
CA GLN A 76 -1.04 18.41 -24.75
C GLN A 76 -1.78 17.35 -25.59
N GLN A 77 -1.10 16.73 -26.53
CA GLN A 77 -1.71 15.74 -27.43
C GLN A 77 -1.69 14.31 -26.88
N THR A 78 -0.86 14.01 -25.87
CA THR A 78 -0.65 12.66 -25.36
C THR A 78 -0.96 12.59 -23.87
N VAL A 79 -1.80 11.63 -23.47
CA VAL A 79 -2.02 11.24 -22.10
C VAL A 79 -1.35 9.89 -21.88
N TYR A 80 -0.62 9.76 -20.79
CA TYR A 80 0.07 8.53 -20.40
C TYR A 80 -0.66 7.86 -19.24
N TYR A 81 -1.11 6.64 -19.47
CA TYR A 81 -1.68 5.79 -18.42
C TYR A 81 -0.64 4.78 -17.97
N LEU A 82 -0.30 4.81 -16.68
CA LEU A 82 0.53 3.79 -16.05
C LEU A 82 -0.40 2.78 -15.36
N LEU A 83 -0.31 1.51 -15.77
CA LEU A 83 -1.13 0.42 -15.28
C LEU A 83 -0.24 -0.65 -14.64
N SER A 84 -0.58 -1.06 -13.44
CA SER A 84 0.13 -2.15 -12.76
C SER A 84 -0.82 -3.32 -12.53
N GLY A 85 -0.35 -4.53 -12.81
CA GLY A 85 -1.04 -5.74 -12.44
C GLY A 85 -1.00 -5.94 -10.92
N ALA A 86 -2.07 -6.50 -10.36
CA ALA A 86 -2.11 -6.92 -8.97
C ALA A 86 -2.88 -8.24 -8.85
N GLU A 87 -2.42 -9.11 -7.98
CA GLU A 87 -3.17 -10.27 -7.51
C GLU A 87 -4.15 -9.84 -6.40
N ASP A 88 -5.09 -10.71 -6.07
CA ASP A 88 -5.91 -10.51 -4.87
C ASP A 88 -5.00 -10.49 -3.64
N VAL A 89 -5.04 -9.39 -2.89
CA VAL A 89 -4.21 -9.20 -1.69
C VAL A 89 -4.41 -10.30 -0.65
N TRP A 90 -5.60 -10.92 -0.63
CA TRP A 90 -5.94 -12.02 0.27
C TRP A 90 -5.34 -13.36 -0.17
N ALA A 91 -5.05 -13.53 -1.45
CA ALA A 91 -4.37 -14.71 -1.99
C ALA A 91 -2.86 -14.68 -1.81
N MET A 92 -2.30 -13.49 -1.47
CA MET A 92 -0.85 -13.32 -1.33
C MET A 92 -0.31 -14.00 -0.08
N PRO A 93 0.88 -14.62 -0.16
CA PRO A 93 1.54 -15.22 0.99
C PRO A 93 1.97 -14.14 2.00
N LEU A 94 1.92 -14.50 3.27
CA LEU A 94 2.49 -13.72 4.35
C LEU A 94 3.94 -14.16 4.59
N ALA A 95 4.77 -13.21 5.04
CA ALA A 95 6.17 -13.48 5.31
C ALA A 95 6.36 -14.46 6.48
N ASP A 96 7.43 -15.25 6.43
CA ASP A 96 7.92 -15.98 7.60
C ASP A 96 8.48 -14.99 8.63
N ARG A 97 7.97 -15.05 9.84
CA ARG A 97 8.30 -14.15 10.94
C ARG A 97 9.25 -14.74 11.97
N SER A 98 9.77 -15.96 11.73
CA SER A 98 10.61 -16.70 12.70
C SER A 98 11.91 -15.96 13.08
N ALA A 99 12.40 -15.09 12.19
CA ALA A 99 13.61 -14.28 12.42
C ALA A 99 13.31 -12.82 12.85
N TRP A 100 12.04 -12.46 13.01
CA TRP A 100 11.65 -11.08 13.30
C TRP A 100 12.00 -10.70 14.74
N GLN A 101 12.42 -9.45 14.93
CA GLN A 101 12.76 -8.88 16.21
C GLN A 101 12.18 -7.47 16.37
N VAL A 102 11.71 -7.15 17.56
CA VAL A 102 11.38 -5.77 17.92
C VAL A 102 12.69 -5.01 18.12
N VAL A 103 12.87 -3.94 17.34
CA VAL A 103 14.04 -3.04 17.46
C VAL A 103 13.72 -1.86 18.37
N GLU A 104 12.51 -1.32 18.23
CA GLU A 104 12.03 -0.17 18.98
C GLU A 104 10.51 -0.25 19.15
N VAL A 105 10.03 0.21 20.27
CA VAL A 105 8.60 0.36 20.54
C VAL A 105 8.36 1.62 21.37
N SER A 106 7.31 2.37 21.06
CA SER A 106 6.97 3.60 21.79
C SER A 106 6.63 3.33 23.25
N SER A 107 5.90 2.26 23.51
CA SER A 107 5.61 1.72 24.84
C SER A 107 4.98 0.33 24.71
N GLU A 108 5.06 -0.46 25.78
CA GLU A 108 4.38 -1.74 25.89
C GLU A 108 3.86 -1.94 27.32
N GLU A 109 2.74 -2.66 27.48
CA GLU A 109 2.16 -2.97 28.77
C GLU A 109 2.74 -4.29 29.29
N THR A 110 3.63 -4.20 30.29
CA THR A 110 4.37 -5.36 30.80
C THR A 110 3.76 -5.97 32.07
N SER A 111 2.70 -5.40 32.60
CA SER A 111 2.19 -5.78 33.93
C SER A 111 0.66 -5.79 34.07
N GLY A 112 -0.05 -5.18 33.15
CA GLY A 112 -1.51 -5.04 33.21
C GLY A 112 -2.29 -6.09 32.45
N GLU A 113 -1.67 -6.73 31.44
CA GLU A 113 -2.33 -7.66 30.51
C GLU A 113 -2.00 -9.15 30.80
N GLY A 114 -1.32 -9.45 31.89
CA GLY A 114 -0.85 -10.80 32.21
C GLY A 114 0.46 -11.15 31.50
N SER A 115 0.88 -12.42 31.61
CA SER A 115 2.18 -12.87 31.08
C SER A 115 2.20 -13.08 29.57
N GLU A 116 1.03 -13.26 28.95
CA GLU A 116 0.89 -13.67 27.55
C GLU A 116 0.52 -12.52 26.63
N ASN A 117 0.36 -11.30 27.15
CA ASN A 117 -0.09 -10.15 26.39
C ASN A 117 0.65 -8.87 26.74
N GLY A 118 0.46 -7.84 25.93
CA GLY A 118 0.96 -6.50 26.16
C GLY A 118 2.32 -6.21 25.56
N HIS A 119 3.21 -7.20 25.47
CA HIS A 119 4.53 -7.02 24.88
C HIS A 119 4.49 -6.87 23.36
N ALA A 120 5.37 -6.05 22.81
CA ALA A 120 5.43 -5.75 21.38
C ALA A 120 5.68 -6.99 20.50
N ILE A 121 6.38 -8.00 21.01
CA ILE A 121 6.63 -9.25 20.30
C ILE A 121 5.34 -10.01 19.96
N HIS A 122 4.28 -9.85 20.75
CA HIS A 122 2.99 -10.49 20.52
C HIS A 122 2.23 -9.91 19.31
N ALA A 123 2.71 -8.80 18.73
CA ALA A 123 2.14 -8.31 17.47
C ALA A 123 2.54 -9.13 16.23
N PHE A 124 3.41 -10.13 16.36
CA PHE A 124 3.81 -11.00 15.26
C PHE A 124 4.20 -12.42 15.68
N ASP A 125 3.61 -12.92 16.76
CA ASP A 125 3.85 -14.29 17.26
C ASP A 125 3.02 -15.37 16.55
N GLY A 126 2.08 -14.99 15.69
CA GLY A 126 1.21 -15.90 14.95
C GLY A 126 -0.08 -16.27 15.66
N LEU A 127 -0.35 -15.68 16.80
CA LEU A 127 -1.49 -16.03 17.65
C LEU A 127 -2.46 -14.85 17.76
N LYS A 128 -3.60 -14.91 17.05
CA LYS A 128 -4.63 -13.85 17.10
C LYS A 128 -5.29 -13.65 18.49
N GLY A 129 -4.90 -14.42 19.48
CA GLY A 129 -5.38 -14.29 20.86
C GLY A 129 -4.42 -13.49 21.77
N THR A 130 -3.18 -13.32 21.34
CA THR A 130 -2.17 -12.47 21.96
C THR A 130 -2.11 -11.12 21.27
N PHE A 131 -1.52 -10.12 21.90
CA PHE A 131 -1.45 -8.77 21.31
C PHE A 131 -0.38 -7.91 21.98
N TRP A 132 0.19 -7.00 21.24
CA TRP A 132 0.85 -5.81 21.75
C TRP A 132 -0.22 -4.83 22.27
N HIS A 133 0.02 -4.26 23.46
CA HIS A 133 -0.74 -3.13 23.98
C HIS A 133 0.21 -2.03 24.42
N THR A 134 -0.05 -0.80 24.03
CA THR A 134 0.69 0.35 24.57
C THR A 134 0.47 0.45 26.07
N GLN A 135 1.46 0.98 26.78
CA GLN A 135 1.39 1.07 28.24
C GLN A 135 0.16 1.84 28.70
N TRP A 136 -0.56 1.30 29.66
CA TRP A 136 -1.72 1.94 30.28
C TRP A 136 -1.67 1.90 31.82
N LYS A 137 -0.92 0.99 32.41
CA LYS A 137 -0.79 0.88 33.85
C LYS A 137 0.35 1.77 34.36
N GLY A 138 -0.01 2.83 35.04
CA GLY A 138 0.95 3.76 35.64
C GLY A 138 1.53 4.82 34.72
N ASN A 139 1.19 4.79 33.45
CA ASN A 139 1.51 5.82 32.47
C ASN A 139 0.51 5.76 31.31
N GLU A 140 0.22 6.90 30.69
CA GLU A 140 -0.78 7.04 29.63
C GLU A 140 -0.18 7.79 28.43
N PRO A 141 0.80 7.18 27.71
CA PRO A 141 1.39 7.81 26.55
C PRO A 141 0.32 8.07 25.48
N GLN A 142 0.34 9.25 24.90
CA GLN A 142 -0.59 9.64 23.83
C GLN A 142 -0.07 9.20 22.45
N PRO A 143 -0.94 9.00 21.46
CA PRO A 143 -0.50 8.82 20.08
C PRO A 143 0.41 9.98 19.61
N PRO A 144 1.35 9.74 18.67
CA PRO A 144 1.51 8.51 17.89
C PRO A 144 2.24 7.40 18.65
N HIS A 145 1.78 6.16 18.42
CA HIS A 145 2.42 4.96 18.94
C HIS A 145 3.13 4.23 17.80
N HIS A 146 4.28 3.62 18.05
CA HIS A 146 4.99 2.91 17.00
C HIS A 146 5.67 1.63 17.48
N ILE A 147 5.89 0.76 16.52
CA ILE A 147 6.74 -0.42 16.62
C ILE A 147 7.66 -0.46 15.41
N VAL A 148 8.95 -0.73 15.65
CA VAL A 148 9.96 -0.98 14.62
C VAL A 148 10.39 -2.44 14.68
N VAL A 149 10.33 -3.09 13.54
CA VAL A 149 10.65 -4.52 13.40
C VAL A 149 11.81 -4.70 12.43
N ASP A 150 12.83 -5.49 12.83
CA ASP A 150 13.81 -6.09 11.94
C ASP A 150 13.29 -7.44 11.46
N MET A 151 13.09 -7.60 10.17
CA MET A 151 12.63 -8.86 9.57
C MET A 151 13.75 -9.92 9.45
N GLY A 152 14.98 -9.57 9.88
CA GLY A 152 16.14 -10.47 9.87
C GLY A 152 16.78 -10.63 8.50
N GLN A 153 16.10 -10.27 7.44
CA GLN A 153 16.58 -10.33 6.05
C GLN A 153 15.90 -9.26 5.18
N GLU A 154 16.50 -8.96 4.06
CA GLU A 154 15.92 -8.11 3.04
C GLU A 154 14.85 -8.87 2.26
N VAL A 155 13.67 -8.28 2.11
CA VAL A 155 12.54 -8.84 1.35
C VAL A 155 11.95 -7.79 0.40
N LYS A 156 11.35 -8.26 -0.70
CA LYS A 156 10.46 -7.41 -1.51
C LYS A 156 9.10 -7.35 -0.83
N MET A 157 8.87 -6.30 -0.07
CA MET A 157 7.65 -6.06 0.66
C MET A 157 6.61 -5.39 -0.23
N LEU A 158 5.49 -6.05 -0.47
CA LEU A 158 4.42 -5.59 -1.36
C LEU A 158 3.33 -4.84 -0.62
N GLY A 159 3.17 -5.14 0.66
CA GLY A 159 2.11 -4.62 1.51
C GLY A 159 2.19 -5.22 2.90
N PHE A 160 1.10 -5.09 3.64
CA PHE A 160 1.04 -5.61 5.01
C PHE A 160 -0.34 -6.18 5.35
N GLN A 161 -0.38 -6.99 6.40
CA GLN A 161 -1.57 -7.42 7.11
C GLN A 161 -1.57 -6.80 8.51
N TYR A 162 -2.74 -6.36 8.95
CA TYR A 162 -3.05 -5.99 10.31
C TYR A 162 -4.21 -6.87 10.81
N VAL A 163 -4.15 -7.30 12.09
CA VAL A 163 -5.26 -7.96 12.77
C VAL A 163 -5.55 -7.21 14.06
N SER A 164 -6.79 -6.85 14.25
CA SER A 164 -7.23 -6.17 15.46
C SER A 164 -7.26 -7.11 16.67
N ARG A 165 -7.08 -6.53 17.87
CA ARG A 165 -7.25 -7.22 19.13
C ARG A 165 -8.64 -7.88 19.25
N ASP A 166 -8.74 -9.00 19.94
CA ASP A 166 -9.95 -9.81 20.05
C ASP A 166 -11.03 -9.24 21.00
N HIS A 167 -10.72 -8.20 21.76
CA HIS A 167 -11.66 -7.53 22.67
C HIS A 167 -11.21 -6.09 22.97
N GLY A 168 -12.06 -5.32 23.66
CA GLY A 168 -11.79 -3.94 24.05
C GLY A 168 -12.18 -2.94 22.98
N GLU A 169 -11.72 -1.68 23.12
CA GLU A 169 -12.06 -0.54 22.27
C GLU A 169 -10.82 0.21 21.78
N ALA A 170 -9.63 -0.33 22.02
CA ALA A 170 -8.36 0.32 21.72
C ALA A 170 -7.84 -0.04 20.30
N TRP A 171 -8.73 -0.07 19.32
CA TRP A 171 -8.36 -0.40 17.94
C TRP A 171 -7.74 0.79 17.22
N PRO A 172 -6.63 0.60 16.49
CA PRO A 172 -6.11 1.62 15.59
C PRO A 172 -7.16 2.09 14.60
N GLN A 173 -7.29 3.40 14.42
CA GLN A 173 -8.15 4.01 13.40
C GLN A 173 -7.34 4.42 12.18
N GLU A 174 -6.14 4.97 12.41
CA GLU A 174 -5.22 5.36 11.35
C GLU A 174 -3.81 4.90 11.69
N MET A 175 -3.09 4.44 10.68
CA MET A 175 -1.68 4.09 10.79
C MET A 175 -0.88 4.50 9.55
N THR A 176 0.41 4.76 9.74
CA THR A 176 1.38 4.93 8.67
C THR A 176 2.35 3.76 8.67
N MET A 177 2.78 3.38 7.48
CA MET A 177 3.84 2.39 7.26
C MET A 177 5.05 3.06 6.63
N GLU A 178 6.22 2.75 7.15
CA GLU A 178 7.51 3.14 6.60
C GLU A 178 8.41 1.92 6.51
N THR A 179 9.32 1.92 5.56
CA THR A 179 10.26 0.83 5.33
C THR A 179 11.70 1.34 5.27
N SER A 180 12.66 0.47 5.58
CA SER A 180 14.08 0.79 5.54
C SER A 180 14.91 -0.45 5.21
N LEU A 181 16.06 -0.25 4.57
CA LEU A 181 17.07 -1.28 4.36
C LEU A 181 18.08 -1.35 5.52
N ASP A 182 18.35 -0.21 6.16
CA ASP A 182 19.45 -0.06 7.12
C ASP A 182 18.98 0.31 8.55
N GLY A 183 17.66 0.46 8.75
CA GLY A 183 17.05 0.89 10.02
C GLY A 183 17.25 2.36 10.36
N SER A 184 17.87 3.15 9.48
CA SER A 184 18.18 4.57 9.72
C SER A 184 17.54 5.51 8.72
N LYS A 185 17.43 5.11 7.45
CA LYS A 185 16.78 5.88 6.38
C LYS A 185 15.42 5.26 6.09
N TRP A 186 14.38 6.03 6.33
CA TRP A 186 13.00 5.58 6.22
C TRP A 186 12.30 6.15 4.99
N GLU A 187 11.57 5.30 4.29
CA GLU A 187 10.73 5.66 3.15
C GLU A 187 9.27 5.37 3.48
N SER A 188 8.39 6.30 3.13
CA SER A 188 6.95 6.08 3.29
C SER A 188 6.47 4.91 2.43
N ALA A 189 5.68 4.04 3.03
CA ALA A 189 4.97 2.95 2.38
C ALA A 189 3.45 3.16 2.41
N GLY A 190 2.97 4.28 2.95
CA GLY A 190 1.58 4.71 2.89
C GLY A 190 0.97 5.09 4.23
N THR A 191 -0.21 5.71 4.14
CA THR A 191 -1.10 6.01 5.28
C THR A 191 -2.42 5.30 5.04
N TYR A 192 -2.96 4.69 6.08
CA TYR A 192 -4.16 3.84 6.04
C TYR A 192 -5.12 4.29 7.12
N SER A 193 -6.27 4.77 6.69
CA SER A 193 -7.34 5.28 7.56
C SER A 193 -8.53 4.32 7.58
N ASP A 194 -9.43 4.53 8.54
CA ASP A 194 -10.65 3.74 8.68
C ASP A 194 -10.39 2.23 8.78
N LEU A 195 -9.35 1.88 9.52
CA LEU A 195 -8.99 0.48 9.75
C LEU A 195 -10.15 -0.26 10.44
N PRO A 196 -10.33 -1.57 10.18
CA PRO A 196 -11.43 -2.30 10.78
C PRO A 196 -11.35 -2.27 12.31
N ALA A 197 -12.48 -1.96 12.93
CA ALA A 197 -12.68 -1.95 14.36
C ALA A 197 -13.62 -3.10 14.73
N GLY A 198 -13.16 -4.01 15.57
CA GLY A 198 -13.89 -5.21 15.96
C GLY A 198 -12.93 -6.31 16.42
N ALA A 199 -13.49 -7.39 16.95
CA ALA A 199 -12.68 -8.50 17.46
C ALA A 199 -12.09 -9.32 16.32
N LYS A 200 -10.75 -9.39 16.24
CA LYS A 200 -10.01 -10.19 15.26
C LYS A 200 -10.29 -9.84 13.80
N GLU A 201 -10.71 -8.60 13.55
CA GLU A 201 -10.86 -8.13 12.17
C GLU A 201 -9.52 -8.06 11.47
N GLU A 202 -9.49 -8.50 10.22
CA GLU A 202 -8.29 -8.51 9.40
C GLU A 202 -8.35 -7.43 8.33
N PHE A 203 -7.21 -6.79 8.11
CA PHE A 203 -7.00 -5.82 7.04
C PHE A 203 -5.74 -6.21 6.27
N ARG A 204 -5.81 -6.18 4.94
CA ARG A 204 -4.66 -6.33 4.05
C ARG A 204 -4.67 -5.24 3.02
N SER A 205 -3.50 -4.68 2.77
CA SER A 205 -3.34 -3.66 1.73
C SER A 205 -1.98 -3.78 1.07
N TYR A 206 -1.96 -3.52 -0.25
CA TYR A 206 -0.72 -3.24 -0.95
C TYR A 206 -0.22 -1.83 -0.62
N PHE A 207 1.09 -1.65 -0.71
CA PHE A 207 1.70 -0.34 -0.74
C PHE A 207 1.46 0.34 -2.11
N PRO A 208 1.48 1.68 -2.18
CA PRO A 208 1.43 2.40 -3.45
C PRO A 208 2.57 2.06 -4.43
N GLY A 209 3.62 1.39 -3.95
CA GLY A 209 4.75 0.86 -4.71
C GLY A 209 5.50 -0.15 -3.88
N PHE A 210 6.14 -1.12 -4.53
CA PHE A 210 6.89 -2.16 -3.82
C PHE A 210 8.11 -1.56 -3.14
N LYS A 211 8.47 -2.13 -1.98
CA LYS A 211 9.60 -1.69 -1.18
C LYS A 211 10.61 -2.84 -1.01
N GLN A 212 11.89 -2.56 -1.29
CA GLN A 212 12.96 -3.42 -0.77
C GLN A 212 13.19 -3.00 0.67
N ALA A 213 13.02 -3.92 1.60
CA ALA A 213 13.05 -3.60 3.02
C ALA A 213 13.61 -4.74 3.86
N ARG A 214 14.37 -4.40 4.88
CA ARG A 214 14.71 -5.29 6.00
C ARG A 214 13.98 -4.88 7.27
N TYR A 215 13.68 -3.58 7.39
CA TYR A 215 12.97 -3.02 8.53
C TYR A 215 11.66 -2.40 8.08
N PHE A 216 10.64 -2.48 8.93
CA PHE A 216 9.47 -1.64 8.80
C PHE A 216 9.16 -0.95 10.13
N ARG A 217 8.52 0.22 10.04
CA ARG A 217 7.94 0.94 11.14
C ARG A 217 6.45 1.12 10.90
N LEU A 218 5.65 0.60 11.83
CA LEU A 218 4.23 0.89 11.93
C LEU A 218 4.05 2.00 12.95
N THR A 219 3.35 3.08 12.60
CA THR A 219 3.00 4.16 13.51
C THR A 219 1.49 4.34 13.52
N ILE A 220 0.87 4.19 14.68
CA ILE A 220 -0.57 4.41 14.89
C ILE A 220 -0.75 5.87 15.28
N THR A 221 -1.40 6.64 14.40
CA THR A 221 -1.56 8.09 14.52
C THR A 221 -2.91 8.47 15.13
N ALA A 222 -3.93 7.59 14.98
CA ALA A 222 -5.24 7.76 15.59
C ALA A 222 -5.80 6.44 16.10
N VAL A 223 -6.56 6.50 17.19
CA VAL A 223 -7.25 5.39 17.83
C VAL A 223 -8.75 5.69 17.87
N TYR A 224 -9.58 4.67 17.64
CA TYR A 224 -11.03 4.85 17.68
C TYR A 224 -11.52 5.45 19.00
N SER A 225 -12.60 6.21 18.92
CA SER A 225 -13.23 6.90 20.06
C SER A 225 -12.28 7.89 20.78
N GLY A 226 -11.20 8.34 20.10
CA GLY A 226 -10.23 9.26 20.67
C GLY A 226 -9.48 8.67 21.89
N LYS A 227 -9.38 7.34 21.95
CA LYS A 227 -8.60 6.67 23.01
C LYS A 227 -7.12 7.00 22.85
N TRP A 228 -6.42 7.05 23.96
CA TRP A 228 -4.98 7.31 24.00
C TRP A 228 -4.14 6.04 23.86
N ALA A 229 -4.66 4.89 24.33
CA ALA A 229 -3.98 3.60 24.22
C ALA A 229 -4.46 2.82 23.00
N THR A 230 -3.61 1.90 22.52
CA THR A 230 -3.94 1.02 21.40
C THR A 230 -3.40 -0.38 21.59
N ALA A 231 -3.99 -1.33 20.88
CA ALA A 231 -3.55 -2.72 20.87
C ALA A 231 -3.63 -3.31 19.46
N VAL A 232 -2.67 -4.18 19.14
CA VAL A 232 -2.55 -4.86 17.84
C VAL A 232 -2.32 -6.34 18.10
N ALA A 233 -3.20 -7.21 17.56
CA ALA A 233 -3.01 -8.66 17.69
C ALA A 233 -1.92 -9.15 16.75
N GLU A 234 -1.98 -8.78 15.46
CA GLU A 234 -1.01 -9.26 14.49
C GLU A 234 -0.65 -8.18 13.46
N ILE A 235 0.62 -8.16 13.10
CA ILE A 235 1.16 -7.46 11.95
C ILE A 235 1.94 -8.49 11.12
N ASN A 236 1.78 -8.46 9.80
CA ASN A 236 2.61 -9.25 8.92
C ASN A 236 2.95 -8.48 7.64
N ALA A 237 4.04 -8.87 6.98
CA ALA A 237 4.40 -8.39 5.66
C ALA A 237 3.79 -9.31 4.59
N ILE A 238 3.24 -8.70 3.55
CA ILE A 238 2.92 -9.38 2.31
C ILE A 238 4.17 -9.28 1.45
N SER A 239 4.81 -10.41 1.15
CA SER A 239 6.08 -10.42 0.45
C SER A 239 6.17 -11.55 -0.57
N ILE A 240 6.93 -11.33 -1.63
CA ILE A 240 7.39 -12.39 -2.51
C ILE A 240 8.80 -12.78 -2.04
N ILE A 241 8.94 -14.02 -1.60
CA ILE A 241 10.25 -14.63 -1.41
C ILE A 241 10.70 -15.09 -2.79
N LYS A 242 11.82 -14.56 -3.26
CA LYS A 242 12.49 -15.10 -4.44
C LYS A 242 13.35 -16.27 -4.05
#